data_6fdd504dce3d1b2449c4f010e60bc05f
#
_entry.id   6fdd504dce3d1b2449c4f010e60bc05f
#
_cell.length_a   1.000
_cell.length_b   1.000
_cell.length_c   1.000
_cell.angle_alpha   90.00
_cell.angle_beta   90.00
_cell.angle_gamma   90.00
#
_symmetry.space_group_name_H-M   'P 1'
#
loop_
_entity.id
_entity.type
_entity.pdbx_description
1 polymer ?
#
loop_
_entity_poly.entity_id
_entity_poly.type
_entity_poly.pdbx_seq_one_letter_code
_entity_poly.pdbx_strand_id
1 'polypeptide(L)'
;MHVTTQEIMHKAMHLKPRDGALDLLKWLALLSMVLDHLRYVGFSADWLYVPGRLAFPWFCLAMAANLARERTTTTGGQWRYLGWLLLFSAVSEIPYRMFIPHPDTLNVLPTLALGLLVVRGWQQPALASRLLAAGALLLAGIFSERLMFGFFGVLLPWVMLLVFRRPWYFGLLAGLVCVAANQWQVLYHAARLGNHAAIPAIAACLIAPWLGLFLLRHAKGVNPPPMRRWAYALYPAHFLILLALRQAIA
;
A
#
# COMPACT_ATOMS: atom_id res chain seq x y z
N MET A 1 40.11 16.79 -9.54
CA MET A 1 39.52 16.49 -8.24
C MET A 1 39.51 14.96 -8.12
N HIS A 2 40.57 14.34 -7.54
CA HIS A 2 40.68 12.88 -7.43
C HIS A 2 39.90 12.42 -6.20
N VAL A 3 38.77 11.75 -6.44
CA VAL A 3 38.05 11.02 -5.37
C VAL A 3 38.90 9.81 -5.01
N THR A 4 39.35 9.71 -3.78
CA THR A 4 40.23 8.62 -3.34
C THR A 4 39.48 7.30 -3.26
N THR A 5 40.15 6.20 -3.57
CA THR A 5 39.57 4.82 -3.49
C THR A 5 39.00 4.54 -2.10
N GLN A 6 39.55 5.15 -1.04
CA GLN A 6 39.04 5.08 0.33
C GLN A 6 37.66 5.74 0.50
N GLU A 7 37.39 6.89 -0.13
CA GLU A 7 36.08 7.54 -0.09
C GLU A 7 35.01 6.72 -0.83
N ILE A 8 35.40 6.08 -1.93
CA ILE A 8 34.50 5.18 -2.68
C ILE A 8 34.17 3.95 -1.84
N MET A 9 35.16 3.34 -1.19
CA MET A 9 34.95 2.19 -0.29
C MET A 9 34.13 2.56 0.95
N HIS A 10 34.39 3.72 1.56
CA HIS A 10 33.62 4.21 2.70
C HIS A 10 32.16 4.48 2.34
N LYS A 11 31.91 5.05 1.15
CA LYS A 11 30.56 5.29 0.62
C LYS A 11 29.85 3.99 0.24
N ALA A 12 30.57 2.99 -0.27
CA ALA A 12 30.02 1.67 -0.58
C ALA A 12 29.65 0.88 0.68
N MET A 13 30.41 0.99 1.78
CA MET A 13 30.12 0.33 3.07
C MET A 13 28.88 0.91 3.77
N HIS A 14 28.48 2.15 3.47
CA HIS A 14 27.29 2.79 4.04
C HIS A 14 26.02 2.66 3.18
N LEU A 15 26.10 2.08 1.98
CA LEU A 15 24.92 1.78 1.18
C LEU A 15 24.16 0.62 1.85
N LYS A 16 22.99 0.89 2.42
CA LYS A 16 22.06 -0.16 2.88
C LYS A 16 21.90 -1.21 1.76
N PRO A 17 22.17 -2.49 2.02
CA PRO A 17 21.98 -3.52 1.01
C PRO A 17 20.55 -3.46 0.49
N ARG A 18 20.44 -3.51 -0.82
CA ARG A 18 19.15 -3.51 -1.54
C ARG A 18 18.33 -4.74 -1.11
N ASP A 19 17.05 -4.53 -0.84
CA ASP A 19 16.13 -5.62 -0.56
C ASP A 19 15.31 -5.96 -1.80
N GLY A 20 15.74 -6.98 -2.53
CA GLY A 20 15.04 -7.46 -3.72
C GLY A 20 13.66 -8.03 -3.40
N ALA A 21 13.49 -8.67 -2.24
CA ALA A 21 12.19 -9.19 -1.80
C ALA A 21 11.17 -8.08 -1.58
N LEU A 22 11.60 -6.93 -1.05
CA LEU A 22 10.73 -5.77 -0.87
C LEU A 22 10.34 -5.13 -2.22
N ASP A 23 11.28 -5.06 -3.17
CA ASP A 23 10.97 -4.59 -4.52
C ASP A 23 10.01 -5.57 -5.22
N LEU A 24 10.19 -6.88 -5.06
CA LEU A 24 9.28 -7.90 -5.57
C LEU A 24 7.86 -7.74 -5.00
N LEU A 25 7.74 -7.56 -3.69
CA LEU A 25 6.44 -7.34 -3.04
C LEU A 25 5.71 -6.13 -3.63
N LYS A 26 6.42 -5.01 -3.89
CA LYS A 26 5.84 -3.82 -4.51
C LYS A 26 5.39 -4.07 -5.95
N TRP A 27 6.19 -4.80 -6.74
CA TRP A 27 5.82 -5.18 -8.11
C TRP A 27 4.58 -6.07 -8.14
N LEU A 28 4.49 -7.05 -7.24
CA LEU A 28 3.32 -7.91 -7.13
C LEU A 28 2.09 -7.14 -6.65
N ALA A 29 2.26 -6.16 -5.73
CA ALA A 29 1.18 -5.27 -5.32
C ALA A 29 0.67 -4.41 -6.48
N LEU A 30 1.58 -3.86 -7.29
CA LEU A 30 1.22 -3.11 -8.49
C LEU A 30 0.49 -3.99 -9.51
N LEU A 31 1.01 -5.19 -9.80
CA LEU A 31 0.37 -6.15 -10.69
C LEU A 31 -1.04 -6.50 -10.22
N SER A 32 -1.18 -6.83 -8.93
CA SER A 32 -2.47 -7.11 -8.29
C SER A 32 -3.46 -5.96 -8.46
N MET A 33 -3.00 -4.71 -8.30
CA MET A 33 -3.81 -3.50 -8.51
C MET A 33 -4.24 -3.34 -9.97
N VAL A 34 -3.34 -3.56 -10.93
CA VAL A 34 -3.66 -3.48 -12.36
C VAL A 34 -4.68 -4.55 -12.74
N LEU A 35 -4.54 -5.78 -12.23
CA LEU A 35 -5.50 -6.87 -12.44
C LEU A 35 -6.90 -6.50 -11.93
N ASP A 36 -7.02 -5.91 -10.74
CA ASP A 36 -8.31 -5.43 -10.21
C ASP A 36 -8.93 -4.38 -11.13
N HIS A 37 -8.13 -3.45 -11.64
CA HIS A 37 -8.61 -2.36 -12.49
C HIS A 37 -8.96 -2.79 -13.92
N LEU A 38 -8.44 -3.90 -14.41
CA LEU A 38 -8.84 -4.46 -15.72
C LEU A 38 -10.34 -4.74 -15.82
N ARG A 39 -11.02 -4.98 -14.69
CA ARG A 39 -12.49 -5.16 -14.66
C ARG A 39 -13.25 -3.93 -15.17
N TYR A 40 -12.67 -2.74 -15.07
CA TYR A 40 -13.26 -1.49 -15.53
C TYR A 40 -12.98 -1.18 -17.01
N VAL A 41 -12.23 -2.06 -17.69
CA VAL A 41 -11.87 -1.88 -19.12
C VAL A 41 -12.91 -2.50 -20.05
N GLY A 42 -13.83 -3.34 -19.52
CA GLY A 42 -14.87 -3.98 -20.33
C GLY A 42 -14.74 -5.50 -20.41
N PHE A 43 -13.72 -6.07 -19.77
CA PHE A 43 -13.64 -7.53 -19.64
C PHE A 43 -14.56 -8.02 -18.52
N SER A 44 -15.41 -9.01 -18.82
CA SER A 44 -16.26 -9.70 -17.83
C SER A 44 -15.44 -10.65 -16.96
N ALA A 45 -14.45 -10.11 -16.24
CA ALA A 45 -13.48 -10.87 -15.46
C ALA A 45 -13.59 -10.54 -13.96
N ASP A 46 -14.79 -10.72 -13.38
CA ASP A 46 -15.08 -10.41 -11.98
C ASP A 46 -14.17 -11.16 -10.99
N TRP A 47 -13.65 -12.32 -11.38
CA TRP A 47 -12.69 -13.08 -10.59
C TRP A 47 -11.37 -12.32 -10.34
N LEU A 48 -11.01 -11.33 -11.19
CA LEU A 48 -9.84 -10.46 -10.99
C LEU A 48 -9.97 -9.57 -9.74
N TYR A 49 -11.18 -9.42 -9.20
CA TYR A 49 -11.41 -8.79 -7.92
C TYR A 49 -10.65 -9.49 -6.78
N VAL A 50 -10.54 -10.81 -6.83
CA VAL A 50 -9.89 -11.61 -5.77
C VAL A 50 -8.40 -11.30 -5.63
N PRO A 51 -7.56 -11.46 -6.68
CA PRO A 51 -6.15 -11.06 -6.57
C PRO A 51 -5.99 -9.57 -6.28
N GLY A 52 -6.91 -8.71 -6.72
CA GLY A 52 -6.92 -7.28 -6.41
C GLY A 52 -6.90 -6.96 -4.91
N ARG A 53 -7.46 -7.85 -4.07
CA ARG A 53 -7.47 -7.68 -2.61
C ARG A 53 -6.10 -7.76 -1.95
N LEU A 54 -5.09 -8.27 -2.65
CA LEU A 54 -3.71 -8.30 -2.18
C LEU A 54 -2.96 -6.98 -2.35
N ALA A 55 -3.39 -6.11 -3.29
CA ALA A 55 -2.68 -4.89 -3.66
C ALA A 55 -2.46 -3.95 -2.46
N PHE A 56 -3.53 -3.49 -1.85
CA PHE A 56 -3.46 -2.52 -0.76
C PHE A 56 -2.76 -3.06 0.50
N PRO A 57 -3.06 -4.27 1.00
CA PRO A 57 -2.32 -4.87 2.11
C PRO A 57 -0.81 -4.97 1.85
N TRP A 58 -0.40 -5.32 0.63
CA TRP A 58 1.01 -5.44 0.29
C TRP A 58 1.72 -4.09 0.17
N PHE A 59 1.03 -3.03 -0.31
CA PHE A 59 1.56 -1.67 -0.22
C PHE A 59 1.72 -1.22 1.23
N CYS A 60 0.74 -1.50 2.11
CA CYS A 60 0.83 -1.23 3.54
C CYS A 60 1.97 -2.01 4.20
N LEU A 61 2.14 -3.30 3.84
CA LEU A 61 3.24 -4.13 4.34
C LEU A 61 4.60 -3.63 3.86
N ALA A 62 4.71 -3.21 2.58
CA ALA A 62 5.93 -2.61 2.04
C ALA A 62 6.28 -1.29 2.72
N MET A 63 5.30 -0.44 3.02
CA MET A 63 5.46 0.77 3.82
C MET A 63 5.95 0.41 5.23
N ALA A 64 5.30 -0.52 5.91
CA ALA A 64 5.67 -0.97 7.25
C ALA A 64 7.09 -1.55 7.28
N ALA A 65 7.49 -2.35 6.28
CA ALA A 65 8.83 -2.89 6.15
C ALA A 65 9.90 -1.81 5.99
N ASN A 66 9.64 -0.77 5.19
CA ASN A 66 10.53 0.39 5.07
C ASN A 66 10.68 1.12 6.41
N LEU A 67 9.55 1.42 7.07
CA LEU A 67 9.54 2.14 8.34
C LEU A 67 10.12 1.34 9.51
N ALA A 68 10.00 0.01 9.48
CA ALA A 68 10.63 -0.87 10.47
C ALA A 68 12.17 -0.85 10.37
N ARG A 69 12.72 -0.57 9.18
CA ARG A 69 14.16 -0.49 8.92
C ARG A 69 14.75 0.89 9.14
N GLU A 70 13.93 1.93 9.09
CA GLU A 70 14.39 3.28 9.41
C GLU A 70 14.69 3.35 10.90
N ARG A 71 15.94 3.67 11.25
CA ARG A 71 16.25 4.04 12.63
C ARG A 71 15.46 5.30 12.96
N THR A 72 14.95 5.37 14.18
CA THR A 72 14.15 6.50 14.73
C THR A 72 14.82 7.88 14.58
N THR A 73 16.08 7.93 14.20
CA THR A 73 16.90 9.15 14.06
C THR A 73 16.78 9.87 12.72
N THR A 74 16.22 9.25 11.67
CA THR A 74 16.12 9.88 10.34
C THR A 74 14.73 10.47 10.08
N THR A 75 14.44 11.56 10.78
CA THR A 75 13.15 12.31 10.65
C THR A 75 12.90 12.82 9.23
N GLY A 76 13.95 13.20 8.50
CA GLY A 76 13.84 13.76 7.15
C GLY A 76 13.33 12.80 6.07
N GLY A 77 13.63 11.50 6.20
CA GLY A 77 13.19 10.48 5.25
C GLY A 77 11.67 10.31 5.20
N GLN A 78 11.04 10.28 6.36
CA GLN A 78 9.59 10.10 6.49
C GLN A 78 8.80 11.32 5.98
N TRP A 79 9.29 12.56 6.22
CA TRP A 79 8.67 13.77 5.68
C TRP A 79 8.76 13.84 4.14
N ARG A 80 9.88 13.43 3.58
CA ARG A 80 10.02 13.30 2.12
C ARG A 80 9.08 12.25 1.55
N TYR A 81 8.89 11.14 2.26
CA TYR A 81 7.93 10.10 1.87
C TYR A 81 6.51 10.64 1.90
N LEU A 82 6.11 11.32 2.98
CA LEU A 82 4.82 12.00 3.06
C LEU A 82 4.62 13.00 1.92
N GLY A 83 5.63 13.83 1.64
CA GLY A 83 5.58 14.80 0.54
C GLY A 83 5.33 14.14 -0.83
N TRP A 84 5.98 13.00 -1.10
CA TRP A 84 5.73 12.22 -2.33
C TRP A 84 4.30 11.65 -2.37
N LEU A 85 3.80 11.10 -1.26
CA LEU A 85 2.43 10.59 -1.17
C LEU A 85 1.41 11.69 -1.44
N LEU A 86 1.57 12.87 -0.84
CA LEU A 86 0.66 14.01 -1.03
C LEU A 86 0.73 14.57 -2.46
N LEU A 87 1.93 14.74 -3.01
CA LEU A 87 2.12 15.20 -4.39
C LEU A 87 1.42 14.26 -5.38
N PHE A 88 1.72 12.95 -5.30
CA PHE A 88 1.13 11.98 -6.21
C PHE A 88 -0.34 11.70 -5.91
N SER A 89 -0.82 11.96 -4.69
CA SER A 89 -2.25 11.97 -4.38
C SER A 89 -2.98 13.01 -5.25
N ALA A 90 -2.47 14.24 -5.28
CA ALA A 90 -3.06 15.32 -6.08
C ALA A 90 -2.94 15.03 -7.59
N VAL A 91 -1.76 14.62 -8.07
CA VAL A 91 -1.52 14.30 -9.49
C VAL A 91 -2.40 13.14 -9.96
N SER A 92 -2.61 12.12 -9.12
CA SER A 92 -3.32 10.89 -9.51
C SER A 92 -4.83 11.03 -9.42
N GLU A 93 -5.35 12.06 -8.75
CA GLU A 93 -6.79 12.24 -8.57
C GLU A 93 -7.51 12.44 -9.91
N ILE A 94 -6.90 13.18 -10.83
CA ILE A 94 -7.47 13.43 -12.16
C ILE A 94 -7.59 12.11 -12.96
N PRO A 95 -6.50 11.36 -13.24
CA PRO A 95 -6.60 10.10 -13.97
C PRO A 95 -7.46 9.05 -13.25
N TYR A 96 -7.47 9.04 -11.91
CA TYR A 96 -8.35 8.17 -11.13
C TYR A 96 -9.82 8.46 -11.43
N ARG A 97 -10.25 9.74 -11.38
CA ARG A 97 -11.65 10.14 -11.67
C ARG A 97 -12.04 9.97 -13.13
N MET A 98 -11.08 10.06 -14.06
CA MET A 98 -11.33 9.80 -15.48
C MET A 98 -11.58 8.31 -15.75
N PHE A 99 -10.90 7.43 -15.01
CA PHE A 99 -10.93 6.00 -15.24
C PHE A 99 -12.04 5.29 -14.44
N ILE A 100 -12.17 5.57 -13.13
CA ILE A 100 -13.19 4.95 -12.28
C ILE A 100 -14.52 5.69 -12.47
N PRO A 101 -15.61 5.01 -12.86
CA PRO A 101 -16.92 5.64 -13.00
C PRO A 101 -17.45 6.12 -11.64
N HIS A 102 -17.78 7.40 -11.55
CA HIS A 102 -18.42 8.02 -10.38
C HIS A 102 -17.79 7.61 -9.02
N PRO A 103 -16.49 7.86 -8.79
CA PRO A 103 -15.87 7.44 -7.55
C PRO A 103 -16.37 8.28 -6.38
N ASP A 104 -16.88 7.63 -5.34
CA ASP A 104 -17.32 8.29 -4.09
C ASP A 104 -16.15 8.63 -3.19
N THR A 105 -14.99 8.00 -3.41
CA THR A 105 -13.77 8.16 -2.60
C THR A 105 -12.67 8.89 -3.37
N LEU A 106 -11.73 9.44 -2.63
CA LEU A 106 -10.43 9.86 -3.16
C LEU A 106 -9.61 8.63 -3.56
N ASN A 107 -8.55 8.83 -4.37
CA ASN A 107 -7.60 7.76 -4.66
C ASN A 107 -6.94 7.23 -3.37
N VAL A 108 -6.19 6.11 -3.43
CA VAL A 108 -5.66 5.42 -2.24
C VAL A 108 -4.54 6.16 -1.51
N LEU A 109 -3.86 7.11 -2.15
CA LEU A 109 -2.66 7.75 -1.58
C LEU A 109 -2.93 8.61 -0.35
N PRO A 110 -4.06 9.36 -0.22
CA PRO A 110 -4.45 10.01 1.04
C PRO A 110 -4.56 9.03 2.21
N THR A 111 -5.15 7.86 1.98
CA THR A 111 -5.26 6.81 3.01
C THR A 111 -3.88 6.36 3.49
N LEU A 112 -2.95 6.13 2.56
CA LEU A 112 -1.56 5.78 2.88
C LEU A 112 -0.81 6.93 3.57
N ALA A 113 -1.06 8.19 3.19
CA ALA A 113 -0.44 9.35 3.83
C ALA A 113 -0.88 9.50 5.29
N LEU A 114 -2.18 9.36 5.58
CA LEU A 114 -2.69 9.34 6.95
C LEU A 114 -2.14 8.15 7.74
N GLY A 115 -2.09 6.96 7.13
CA GLY A 115 -1.50 5.77 7.74
C GLY A 115 -0.01 5.94 8.08
N LEU A 116 0.76 6.64 7.24
CA LEU A 116 2.15 6.99 7.53
C LEU A 116 2.27 7.88 8.77
N LEU A 117 1.37 8.86 8.94
CA LEU A 117 1.34 9.71 10.14
C LEU A 117 1.02 8.92 11.41
N VAL A 118 0.10 7.95 11.32
CA VAL A 118 -0.21 7.04 12.45
C VAL A 118 1.02 6.22 12.85
N VAL A 119 1.70 5.60 11.88
CA VAL A 119 2.94 4.84 12.13
C VAL A 119 4.02 5.73 12.74
N ARG A 120 4.17 6.96 12.24
CA ARG A 120 5.14 7.92 12.75
C ARG A 120 4.87 8.27 14.21
N GLY A 121 3.63 8.58 14.59
CA GLY A 121 3.26 8.89 15.97
C GLY A 121 3.50 7.71 16.93
N TRP A 122 3.38 6.48 16.42
CA TRP A 122 3.72 5.28 17.16
C TRP A 122 5.23 5.11 17.38
N GLN A 123 6.04 5.43 16.36
CA GLN A 123 7.49 5.24 16.39
C GLN A 123 8.25 6.38 17.07
N GLN A 124 7.71 7.60 17.06
CA GLN A 124 8.36 8.81 17.55
C GLN A 124 7.76 9.23 18.91
N PRO A 125 8.59 9.39 19.96
CA PRO A 125 8.08 9.79 21.29
C PRO A 125 7.66 11.26 21.36
N ALA A 126 8.03 12.09 20.38
CA ALA A 126 7.73 13.51 20.36
C ALA A 126 6.23 13.79 20.37
N LEU A 127 5.76 14.70 21.24
CA LEU A 127 4.37 15.10 21.38
C LEU A 127 3.76 15.51 20.03
N ALA A 128 4.48 16.32 19.23
CA ALA A 128 4.03 16.75 17.92
C ALA A 128 3.72 15.56 16.97
N SER A 129 4.54 14.50 16.99
CA SER A 129 4.29 13.29 16.18
C SER A 129 3.05 12.54 16.65
N ARG A 130 2.81 12.48 17.96
CA ARG A 130 1.61 11.83 18.55
C ARG A 130 0.35 12.65 18.24
N LEU A 131 0.42 13.98 18.32
CA LEU A 131 -0.70 14.86 17.97
C LEU A 131 -1.04 14.75 16.47
N LEU A 132 -0.05 14.69 15.59
CA LEU A 132 -0.28 14.45 14.16
C LEU A 132 -0.93 13.09 13.89
N ALA A 133 -0.52 12.05 14.61
CA ALA A 133 -1.16 10.74 14.49
C ALA A 133 -2.61 10.75 15.01
N ALA A 134 -2.86 11.41 16.14
CA ALA A 134 -4.21 11.58 16.67
C ALA A 134 -5.09 12.38 15.69
N GLY A 135 -4.57 13.47 15.11
CA GLY A 135 -5.24 14.23 14.06
C GLY A 135 -5.52 13.40 12.81
N ALA A 136 -4.56 12.57 12.39
CA ALA A 136 -4.75 11.67 11.25
C ALA A 136 -5.86 10.63 11.50
N LEU A 137 -5.94 10.07 12.73
CA LEU A 137 -7.00 9.15 13.12
C LEU A 137 -8.36 9.83 13.20
N LEU A 138 -8.40 11.05 13.73
CA LEU A 138 -9.62 11.86 13.79
C LEU A 138 -10.15 12.17 12.38
N LEU A 139 -9.27 12.64 11.48
CA LEU A 139 -9.62 12.88 10.08
C LEU A 139 -10.08 11.59 9.39
N ALA A 140 -9.41 10.47 9.64
CA ALA A 140 -9.81 9.17 9.08
C ALA A 140 -11.19 8.73 9.59
N GLY A 141 -11.55 9.03 10.83
CA GLY A 141 -12.88 8.76 11.39
C GLY A 141 -13.95 9.64 10.75
N ILE A 142 -13.71 10.96 10.67
CA ILE A 142 -14.68 11.93 10.11
C ILE A 142 -14.89 11.69 8.60
N PHE A 143 -13.81 11.46 7.85
CA PHE A 143 -13.84 11.32 6.39
C PHE A 143 -13.73 9.87 5.91
N SER A 144 -14.10 8.89 6.75
CA SER A 144 -13.97 7.47 6.44
C SER A 144 -14.61 7.09 5.09
N GLU A 145 -15.79 7.63 4.79
CA GLU A 145 -16.53 7.37 3.54
C GLU A 145 -15.85 7.99 2.30
N ARG A 146 -15.03 9.04 2.48
CA ARG A 146 -14.30 9.70 1.39
C ARG A 146 -12.90 9.11 1.17
N LEU A 147 -12.42 8.30 2.08
CA LEU A 147 -11.13 7.63 1.97
C LEU A 147 -11.30 6.24 1.36
N MET A 148 -10.53 5.93 0.31
CA MET A 148 -10.45 4.56 -0.18
C MET A 148 -9.97 3.64 0.95
N PHE A 149 -10.69 2.56 1.23
CA PHE A 149 -10.50 1.66 2.37
C PHE A 149 -10.83 2.26 3.76
N GLY A 150 -11.34 3.50 3.84
CA GLY A 150 -11.87 4.12 5.05
C GLY A 150 -10.88 4.20 6.22
N PHE A 151 -11.43 4.28 7.43
CA PHE A 151 -10.67 4.32 8.69
C PHE A 151 -9.74 3.12 8.87
N PHE A 152 -10.22 1.91 8.56
CA PHE A 152 -9.42 0.69 8.69
C PHE A 152 -8.25 0.64 7.72
N GLY A 153 -8.38 1.27 6.55
CA GLY A 153 -7.28 1.44 5.61
C GLY A 153 -6.16 2.31 6.18
N VAL A 154 -6.50 3.37 6.92
CA VAL A 154 -5.51 4.22 7.61
C VAL A 154 -4.80 3.48 8.75
N LEU A 155 -5.49 2.57 9.46
CA LEU A 155 -4.90 1.75 10.52
C LEU A 155 -3.97 0.66 9.98
N LEU A 156 -4.21 0.17 8.78
CA LEU A 156 -3.56 -1.03 8.27
C LEU A 156 -2.02 -0.94 8.23
N PRO A 157 -1.36 0.16 7.80
CA PRO A 157 0.10 0.27 7.84
C PRO A 157 0.68 0.12 9.24
N TRP A 158 -0.02 0.64 10.27
CA TRP A 158 0.40 0.48 11.66
C TRP A 158 0.25 -0.97 12.14
N VAL A 159 -0.87 -1.62 11.83
CA VAL A 159 -1.08 -3.03 12.17
C VAL A 159 -0.06 -3.92 11.45
N MET A 160 0.26 -3.63 10.18
CA MET A 160 1.32 -4.32 9.44
C MET A 160 2.70 -4.13 10.10
N LEU A 161 2.98 -2.96 10.69
CA LEU A 161 4.21 -2.75 11.45
C LEU A 161 4.27 -3.66 12.70
N LEU A 162 3.14 -3.86 13.39
CA LEU A 162 3.08 -4.75 14.56
C LEU A 162 3.42 -6.19 14.18
N VAL A 163 3.04 -6.66 12.99
CA VAL A 163 3.34 -8.03 12.53
C VAL A 163 4.86 -8.30 12.45
N PHE A 164 5.70 -7.27 12.20
CA PHE A 164 7.15 -7.40 12.24
C PHE A 164 7.74 -7.50 13.65
N ARG A 165 7.04 -6.97 14.66
CA ARG A 165 7.54 -6.80 16.03
C ARG A 165 6.90 -7.73 17.04
N ARG A 166 5.87 -8.45 16.64
CA ARG A 166 5.02 -9.28 17.50
C ARG A 166 4.96 -10.73 16.98
N PRO A 167 4.46 -11.67 17.79
CA PRO A 167 4.28 -13.05 17.37
C PRO A 167 3.42 -13.19 16.11
N TRP A 168 3.56 -14.30 15.40
CA TRP A 168 2.96 -14.59 14.10
C TRP A 168 1.42 -14.43 14.07
N TYR A 169 0.73 -14.64 15.18
CA TYR A 169 -0.72 -14.52 15.27
C TYR A 169 -1.24 -13.07 15.11
N PHE A 170 -0.37 -12.05 15.26
CA PHE A 170 -0.72 -10.67 14.89
C PHE A 170 -1.02 -10.53 13.38
N GLY A 171 -0.61 -11.48 12.56
CA GLY A 171 -1.03 -11.58 11.17
C GLY A 171 -2.54 -11.74 11.02
N LEU A 172 -3.22 -12.41 11.97
CA LEU A 172 -4.68 -12.54 11.98
C LEU A 172 -5.35 -11.17 12.18
N LEU A 173 -4.86 -10.36 13.13
CA LEU A 173 -5.35 -9.00 13.32
C LEU A 173 -5.20 -8.16 12.04
N ALA A 174 -4.04 -8.24 11.38
CA ALA A 174 -3.82 -7.56 10.11
C ALA A 174 -4.78 -8.06 9.01
N GLY A 175 -5.04 -9.35 8.94
CA GLY A 175 -6.02 -9.94 8.03
C GLY A 175 -7.44 -9.46 8.29
N LEU A 176 -7.87 -9.42 9.55
CA LEU A 176 -9.19 -8.90 9.94
C LEU A 176 -9.34 -7.42 9.61
N VAL A 177 -8.30 -6.62 9.86
CA VAL A 177 -8.30 -5.19 9.46
C VAL A 177 -8.32 -5.04 7.93
N CYS A 178 -7.68 -5.94 7.17
CA CYS A 178 -7.80 -5.97 5.71
C CYS A 178 -9.24 -6.23 5.26
N VAL A 179 -9.94 -7.18 5.88
CA VAL A 179 -11.35 -7.47 5.57
C VAL A 179 -12.22 -6.27 5.91
N ALA A 180 -12.01 -5.64 7.08
CA ALA A 180 -12.75 -4.45 7.49
C ALA A 180 -12.53 -3.27 6.53
N ALA A 181 -11.28 -3.04 6.08
CA ALA A 181 -10.92 -2.03 5.10
C ALA A 181 -11.58 -2.28 3.71
N ASN A 182 -11.86 -3.54 3.38
CA ASN A 182 -12.55 -3.92 2.15
C ASN A 182 -14.08 -3.99 2.31
N GLN A 183 -14.65 -3.22 3.23
CA GLN A 183 -16.10 -3.16 3.47
C GLN A 183 -16.69 -4.56 3.76
N TRP A 184 -16.27 -5.15 4.88
CA TRP A 184 -16.63 -6.50 5.30
C TRP A 184 -18.12 -6.80 5.19
N GLN A 185 -19.01 -5.81 5.45
CA GLN A 185 -20.45 -5.95 5.37
C GLN A 185 -20.91 -6.24 3.94
N VAL A 186 -20.34 -5.53 2.95
CA VAL A 186 -20.64 -5.73 1.53
C VAL A 186 -20.17 -7.11 1.07
N LEU A 187 -18.95 -7.51 1.47
CA LEU A 187 -18.40 -8.82 1.13
C LEU A 187 -19.20 -9.95 1.75
N TYR A 188 -19.59 -9.81 3.02
CA TYR A 188 -20.43 -10.79 3.71
C TYR A 188 -21.80 -10.93 3.07
N HIS A 189 -22.46 -9.80 2.77
CA HIS A 189 -23.74 -9.80 2.11
C HIS A 189 -23.67 -10.43 0.71
N ALA A 190 -22.67 -10.06 -0.08
CA ALA A 190 -22.43 -10.66 -1.39
C ALA A 190 -22.20 -12.19 -1.31
N ALA A 191 -21.45 -12.65 -0.30
CA ALA A 191 -21.25 -14.09 -0.06
C ALA A 191 -22.55 -14.81 0.24
N ARG A 192 -23.45 -14.21 1.05
CA ARG A 192 -24.78 -14.78 1.35
C ARG A 192 -25.69 -14.85 0.12
N LEU A 193 -25.52 -13.94 -0.82
CA LEU A 193 -26.26 -13.93 -2.09
C LEU A 193 -25.63 -14.84 -3.16
N GLY A 194 -24.64 -15.66 -2.80
CA GLY A 194 -24.02 -16.62 -3.71
C GLY A 194 -23.00 -16.02 -4.69
N ASN A 195 -22.48 -14.82 -4.43
CA ASN A 195 -21.41 -14.25 -5.26
C ASN A 195 -20.12 -15.06 -5.10
N HIS A 196 -19.69 -15.71 -6.18
CA HIS A 196 -18.54 -16.63 -6.19
C HIS A 196 -17.20 -15.93 -5.89
N ALA A 197 -17.08 -14.61 -6.09
CA ALA A 197 -15.85 -13.87 -5.81
C ALA A 197 -15.75 -13.41 -4.35
N ALA A 198 -16.86 -13.36 -3.60
CA ALA A 198 -16.89 -12.77 -2.26
C ALA A 198 -16.10 -13.59 -1.23
N ILE A 199 -16.32 -14.91 -1.16
CA ILE A 199 -15.58 -15.79 -0.22
C ILE A 199 -14.09 -15.83 -0.53
N PRO A 200 -13.64 -16.04 -1.78
CA PRO A 200 -12.22 -15.95 -2.13
C PRO A 200 -11.61 -14.57 -1.83
N ALA A 201 -12.38 -13.47 -1.99
CA ALA A 201 -11.90 -12.13 -1.66
C ALA A 201 -11.67 -11.94 -0.16
N ILE A 202 -12.58 -12.44 0.69
CA ILE A 202 -12.39 -12.47 2.15
C ILE A 202 -11.15 -13.29 2.50
N ALA A 203 -10.99 -14.47 1.92
CA ALA A 203 -9.82 -15.32 2.13
C ALA A 203 -8.52 -14.62 1.69
N ALA A 204 -8.53 -13.94 0.53
CA ALA A 204 -7.38 -13.17 0.06
C ALA A 204 -6.99 -12.05 1.04
N CYS A 205 -7.97 -11.30 1.57
CA CYS A 205 -7.73 -10.28 2.60
C CYS A 205 -7.12 -10.88 3.86
N LEU A 206 -7.65 -12.01 4.34
CA LEU A 206 -7.15 -12.67 5.55
C LEU A 206 -5.72 -13.17 5.37
N ILE A 207 -5.41 -13.78 4.23
CA ILE A 207 -4.11 -14.42 3.96
C ILE A 207 -3.05 -13.40 3.53
N ALA A 208 -3.44 -12.24 2.99
CA ALA A 208 -2.52 -11.24 2.44
C ALA A 208 -1.31 -10.88 3.35
N PRO A 209 -1.45 -10.70 4.69
CA PRO A 209 -0.32 -10.39 5.55
C PRO A 209 0.72 -11.50 5.60
N TRP A 210 0.28 -12.76 5.73
CA TRP A 210 1.18 -13.91 5.80
C TRP A 210 1.86 -14.19 4.47
N LEU A 211 1.11 -14.10 3.37
CA LEU A 211 1.67 -14.29 2.04
C LEU A 211 2.74 -13.22 1.73
N GLY A 212 2.47 -11.96 2.09
CA GLY A 212 3.46 -10.88 1.94
C GLY A 212 4.69 -11.09 2.83
N LEU A 213 4.52 -11.51 4.08
CA LEU A 213 5.63 -11.86 4.98
C LEU A 213 6.44 -13.06 4.47
N PHE A 214 5.77 -14.06 3.95
CA PHE A 214 6.42 -15.22 3.32
C PHE A 214 7.32 -14.76 2.15
N LEU A 215 6.81 -13.91 1.26
CA LEU A 215 7.58 -13.32 0.16
C LEU A 215 8.80 -12.55 0.68
N LEU A 216 8.63 -11.69 1.68
CA LEU A 216 9.74 -10.91 2.26
C LEU A 216 10.83 -11.78 2.90
N ARG A 217 10.47 -12.96 3.43
CA ARG A 217 11.41 -13.88 4.07
C ARG A 217 12.14 -14.79 3.08
N HIS A 218 11.45 -15.26 2.05
CA HIS A 218 11.93 -16.32 1.18
C HIS A 218 12.43 -15.84 -0.18
N ALA A 219 11.98 -14.68 -0.67
CA ALA A 219 12.37 -14.16 -1.99
C ALA A 219 13.68 -13.34 -1.97
N LYS A 220 14.57 -13.52 -0.99
CA LYS A 220 15.79 -12.73 -0.82
C LYS A 220 16.79 -12.84 -2.00
N GLY A 221 16.73 -13.92 -2.76
CA GLY A 221 17.60 -14.14 -3.93
C GLY A 221 17.05 -13.52 -5.23
N VAL A 222 15.83 -13.03 -5.22
CA VAL A 222 15.20 -12.44 -6.41
C VAL A 222 15.57 -10.96 -6.51
N ASN A 223 16.04 -10.53 -7.68
CA ASN A 223 16.48 -9.15 -7.94
C ASN A 223 15.64 -8.50 -9.04
N PRO A 224 14.36 -8.16 -8.80
CA PRO A 224 13.53 -7.44 -9.77
C PRO A 224 14.07 -6.02 -9.97
N PRO A 225 13.64 -5.29 -11.02
CA PRO A 225 13.98 -3.88 -11.18
C PRO A 225 13.68 -3.07 -9.91
N PRO A 226 14.59 -2.16 -9.48
CA PRO A 226 14.40 -1.41 -8.24
C PRO A 226 13.22 -0.45 -8.35
N MET A 227 12.25 -0.57 -7.45
CA MET A 227 11.15 0.38 -7.31
C MET A 227 11.60 1.62 -6.54
N ARG A 228 12.10 2.62 -7.24
CA ARG A 228 12.54 3.91 -6.69
C ARG A 228 11.43 4.96 -6.82
N ARG A 229 11.78 6.26 -6.66
CA ARG A 229 10.83 7.39 -6.73
C ARG A 229 10.04 7.46 -8.03
N TRP A 230 10.60 7.05 -9.16
CA TRP A 230 9.90 6.97 -10.44
C TRP A 230 8.65 6.05 -10.39
N ALA A 231 8.66 5.07 -9.50
CA ALA A 231 7.54 4.15 -9.33
C ALA A 231 6.24 4.83 -8.88
N TYR A 232 6.32 6.01 -8.25
CA TYR A 232 5.11 6.78 -7.95
C TYR A 232 4.36 7.19 -9.23
N ALA A 233 5.08 7.45 -10.33
CA ALA A 233 4.46 7.77 -11.61
C ALA A 233 3.68 6.59 -12.22
N LEU A 234 4.00 5.34 -11.83
CA LEU A 234 3.22 4.17 -12.28
C LEU A 234 1.78 4.21 -11.77
N TYR A 235 1.56 4.85 -10.61
CA TYR A 235 0.22 4.92 -10.04
C TYR A 235 -0.75 5.75 -10.91
N PRO A 236 -0.49 7.01 -11.30
CA PRO A 236 -1.35 7.70 -12.26
C PRO A 236 -1.27 7.12 -13.68
N ALA A 237 -0.11 6.61 -14.10
CA ALA A 237 0.09 6.10 -15.46
C ALA A 237 -0.78 4.87 -15.76
N HIS A 238 -0.96 3.94 -14.79
CA HIS A 238 -1.79 2.77 -15.04
C HIS A 238 -3.26 3.12 -15.31
N PHE A 239 -3.82 4.15 -14.67
CA PHE A 239 -5.18 4.62 -14.95
C PHE A 239 -5.29 5.16 -16.38
N LEU A 240 -4.30 5.93 -16.84
CA LEU A 240 -4.30 6.47 -18.20
C LEU A 240 -4.14 5.37 -19.26
N ILE A 241 -3.26 4.39 -18.99
CA ILE A 241 -3.07 3.22 -19.88
C ILE A 241 -4.36 2.41 -19.98
N LEU A 242 -4.99 2.11 -18.85
CA LEU A 242 -6.24 1.34 -18.83
C LEU A 242 -7.41 2.14 -19.42
N LEU A 243 -7.45 3.46 -19.26
CA LEU A 243 -8.42 4.33 -19.92
C LEU A 243 -8.25 4.28 -21.44
N ALA A 244 -7.02 4.41 -21.93
CA ALA A 244 -6.73 4.31 -23.36
C ALA A 244 -7.11 2.91 -23.92
N LEU A 245 -6.81 1.85 -23.17
CA LEU A 245 -7.20 0.49 -23.52
C LEU A 245 -8.73 0.35 -23.59
N ARG A 246 -9.47 0.88 -22.61
CA ARG A 246 -10.94 0.89 -22.61
C ARG A 246 -11.51 1.59 -23.84
N GLN A 247 -10.92 2.73 -24.22
CA GLN A 247 -11.36 3.47 -25.43
C GLN A 247 -11.03 2.75 -26.74
N ALA A 248 -9.95 1.95 -26.76
CA ALA A 248 -9.54 1.21 -27.95
C ALA A 248 -10.39 -0.05 -28.22
N ILE A 249 -11.08 -0.58 -27.21
CA ILE A 249 -11.91 -1.80 -27.31
C ILE A 249 -13.42 -1.51 -27.23
N ALA A 250 -13.83 -0.27 -26.96
CA ALA A 250 -15.21 0.19 -26.96
C ALA A 250 -15.67 0.53 -28.38
#